data_c5fd59d3bb0c8d4d869d4114067acde6
#
_entry.id   c5fd59d3bb0c8d4d869d4114067acde6
#
_cell.length_a   1.000
_cell.length_b   1.000
_cell.length_c   1.000
_cell.angle_alpha   90.00
_cell.angle_beta   90.00
_cell.angle_gamma   90.00
#
_symmetry.space_group_name_H-M   'P 1'
#
loop_
_entity.id
_entity.type
_entity.pdbx_description
1 polymer ?
#
loop_
_entity_poly.entity_id
_entity_poly.type
_entity_poly.pdbx_seq_one_letter_code
_entity_poly.pdbx_strand_id
1 'polypeptide(L)'
;MTIEHLSFGYSKRKNRVLNDCSLRIDEGKIYGLLGKNGVGKSTLLYLMTGLLTPTEGHACLNGTDVRLRRPDTLSDFFLIPEEFDLPDYNLQKYVRLNAPFYPHFDHENLLRNLEMFELPEDIKLGELSMGQKKKALICFALATRTSWLIMDEPTNGLDIPGKSQFRKLLIREMNESR
;
A
#
# COMPACT_ATOMS: atom_id res chain seq x y z
N MET A 1 -6.77 -12.82 2.47
CA MET A 1 -7.84 -11.78 2.52
C MET A 1 -9.07 -12.31 1.81
N THR A 2 -10.25 -12.10 2.36
CA THR A 2 -11.55 -12.48 1.74
C THR A 2 -12.45 -11.25 1.64
N ILE A 3 -13.16 -11.15 0.54
CA ILE A 3 -14.16 -10.12 0.25
C ILE A 3 -15.43 -10.85 -0.12
N GLU A 4 -16.54 -10.53 0.53
CA GLU A 4 -17.82 -11.22 0.34
C GLU A 4 -18.95 -10.22 0.11
N HIS A 5 -19.62 -10.35 -1.03
CA HIS A 5 -20.81 -9.57 -1.43
C HIS A 5 -20.65 -8.06 -1.28
N LEU A 6 -19.44 -7.55 -1.53
CA LEU A 6 -19.06 -6.16 -1.26
C LEU A 6 -19.67 -5.23 -2.30
N SER A 7 -20.48 -4.30 -1.84
CA SER A 7 -21.09 -3.25 -2.65
C SER A 7 -20.79 -1.88 -2.05
N PHE A 8 -20.55 -0.88 -2.91
CA PHE A 8 -20.24 0.48 -2.47
C PHE A 8 -20.65 1.54 -3.49
N GLY A 9 -21.07 2.70 -2.97
CA GLY A 9 -21.29 3.92 -3.75
C GLY A 9 -21.05 5.16 -2.89
N TYR A 10 -20.39 6.17 -3.43
CA TYR A 10 -20.08 7.43 -2.73
C TYR A 10 -21.33 8.26 -2.38
N SER A 11 -22.45 7.97 -2.98
CA SER A 11 -23.73 8.66 -2.71
C SER A 11 -24.89 7.68 -2.83
N LYS A 12 -25.86 7.80 -1.92
CA LYS A 12 -27.10 7.00 -1.94
C LYS A 12 -27.94 7.19 -3.24
N ARG A 13 -27.70 8.27 -3.97
CA ARG A 13 -28.47 8.63 -5.20
C ARG A 13 -27.69 8.37 -6.50
N LYS A 14 -26.40 8.04 -6.45
CA LYS A 14 -25.57 7.72 -7.62
C LYS A 14 -25.42 6.22 -7.78
N ASN A 15 -25.11 5.78 -9.00
CA ASN A 15 -24.83 4.38 -9.32
C ASN A 15 -23.76 3.83 -8.38
N ARG A 16 -23.90 2.56 -7.99
CA ARG A 16 -22.88 1.83 -7.24
C ARG A 16 -21.58 1.79 -8.04
N VAL A 17 -20.47 2.04 -7.37
CA VAL A 17 -19.11 1.92 -7.94
C VAL A 17 -18.69 0.43 -7.94
N LEU A 18 -19.05 -0.27 -6.88
CA LEU A 18 -18.90 -1.72 -6.77
C LEU A 18 -20.27 -2.34 -6.48
N ASN A 19 -20.56 -3.47 -7.11
CA ASN A 19 -21.81 -4.17 -6.97
C ASN A 19 -21.58 -5.67 -6.83
N ASP A 20 -21.87 -6.20 -5.64
CA ASP A 20 -21.78 -7.63 -5.31
C ASP A 20 -20.41 -8.26 -5.66
N CYS A 21 -19.33 -7.60 -5.28
CA CYS A 21 -17.98 -8.08 -5.54
C CYS A 21 -17.57 -9.10 -4.48
N SER A 22 -17.21 -10.32 -4.92
CA SER A 22 -16.64 -11.35 -4.06
C SER A 22 -15.30 -11.81 -4.61
N LEU A 23 -14.28 -11.87 -3.76
CA LEU A 23 -12.90 -12.14 -4.14
C LEU A 23 -12.14 -12.78 -2.98
N ARG A 24 -11.30 -13.76 -3.28
CA ARG A 24 -10.32 -14.31 -2.34
C ARG A 24 -8.91 -14.05 -2.87
N ILE A 25 -8.07 -13.51 -2.02
CA ILE A 25 -6.66 -13.24 -2.30
C ILE A 25 -5.84 -14.05 -1.28
N ASP A 26 -4.96 -14.91 -1.79
CA ASP A 26 -4.06 -15.73 -0.98
C ASP A 26 -2.76 -14.98 -0.68
N GLU A 27 -2.09 -15.35 0.40
CA GLU A 27 -0.77 -14.84 0.78
C GLU A 27 0.34 -15.34 -0.15
N GLY A 28 1.49 -14.66 -0.14
CA GLY A 28 2.68 -15.07 -0.88
C GLY A 28 2.57 -14.94 -2.40
N LYS A 29 1.61 -14.15 -2.91
CA LYS A 29 1.39 -13.94 -4.35
C LYS A 29 1.29 -12.45 -4.69
N ILE A 30 1.65 -12.11 -5.93
CA ILE A 30 1.40 -10.78 -6.49
C ILE A 30 0.12 -10.84 -7.33
N TYR A 31 -0.82 -9.96 -7.04
CA TYR A 31 -2.05 -9.78 -7.78
C TYR A 31 -2.05 -8.44 -8.51
N GLY A 32 -2.38 -8.43 -9.79
CA GLY A 32 -2.59 -7.21 -10.56
C GLY A 32 -4.08 -6.93 -10.73
N LEU A 33 -4.54 -5.78 -10.22
CA LEU A 33 -5.91 -5.31 -10.43
C LEU A 33 -5.97 -4.47 -11.71
N LEU A 34 -6.57 -5.00 -12.77
CA LEU A 34 -6.66 -4.37 -14.08
C LEU A 34 -8.06 -3.84 -14.35
N GLY A 35 -8.14 -2.72 -15.03
CA GLY A 35 -9.41 -2.12 -15.43
C GLY A 35 -9.26 -0.66 -15.89
N LYS A 36 -10.28 -0.13 -16.55
CA LYS A 36 -10.31 1.27 -16.99
C LYS A 36 -10.23 2.24 -15.80
N ASN A 37 -9.77 3.47 -16.05
CA ASN A 37 -9.81 4.50 -15.04
C ASN A 37 -11.28 4.81 -14.63
N GLY A 38 -11.49 5.04 -13.34
CA GLY A 38 -12.81 5.30 -12.78
C GLY A 38 -13.70 4.06 -12.56
N VAL A 39 -13.22 2.83 -12.84
CA VAL A 39 -14.03 1.61 -12.66
C VAL A 39 -14.16 1.18 -11.19
N GLY A 40 -13.43 1.82 -10.26
CA GLY A 40 -13.50 1.51 -8.83
C GLY A 40 -12.30 0.75 -8.27
N LYS A 41 -11.16 0.69 -8.97
CA LYS A 41 -9.93 0.02 -8.49
C LYS A 41 -9.48 0.58 -7.13
N SER A 42 -9.21 1.87 -7.04
CA SER A 42 -8.82 2.54 -5.78
C SER A 42 -9.89 2.39 -4.70
N THR A 43 -11.16 2.47 -5.08
CA THR A 43 -12.29 2.24 -4.17
C THR A 43 -12.23 0.85 -3.54
N LEU A 44 -11.96 -0.18 -4.35
CA LEU A 44 -11.81 -1.54 -3.84
C LEU A 44 -10.63 -1.64 -2.87
N LEU A 45 -9.46 -1.07 -3.20
CA LEU A 45 -8.29 -1.07 -2.32
C LEU A 45 -8.58 -0.37 -0.98
N TYR A 46 -9.32 0.73 -0.99
CA TYR A 46 -9.70 1.45 0.23
C TYR A 46 -10.73 0.69 1.08
N LEU A 47 -11.62 -0.06 0.46
CA LEU A 47 -12.54 -0.95 1.16
C LEU A 47 -11.81 -2.15 1.78
N MET A 48 -10.83 -2.72 1.07
CA MET A 48 -9.97 -3.81 1.55
C MET A 48 -9.14 -3.41 2.78
N THR A 49 -8.82 -2.12 2.93
CA THR A 49 -8.04 -1.60 4.05
C THR A 49 -8.88 -0.94 5.15
N GLY A 50 -10.21 -0.96 5.02
CA GLY A 50 -11.13 -0.34 5.98
C GLY A 50 -11.05 1.18 6.02
N LEU A 51 -10.47 1.84 5.00
CA LEU A 51 -10.53 3.29 4.83
C LEU A 51 -11.90 3.76 4.35
N LEU A 52 -12.61 2.91 3.61
CA LEU A 52 -14.01 3.10 3.25
C LEU A 52 -14.84 1.99 3.88
N THR A 53 -16.09 2.32 4.20
CA THR A 53 -17.07 1.35 4.72
C THR A 53 -18.01 0.95 3.60
N PRO A 54 -18.14 -0.35 3.27
CA PRO A 54 -19.05 -0.81 2.23
C PRO A 54 -20.52 -0.57 2.63
N THR A 55 -21.40 -0.43 1.64
CA THR A 55 -22.85 -0.34 1.86
C THR A 55 -23.46 -1.72 2.14
N GLU A 56 -22.88 -2.76 1.57
CA GLU A 56 -23.25 -4.16 1.77
C GLU A 56 -21.99 -5.03 1.72
N GLY A 57 -22.06 -6.20 2.34
CA GLY A 57 -20.93 -7.12 2.40
C GLY A 57 -19.81 -6.68 3.33
N HIS A 58 -18.68 -7.33 3.25
CA HIS A 58 -17.52 -7.07 4.10
C HIS A 58 -16.22 -7.53 3.47
N ALA A 59 -15.11 -7.04 4.02
CA ALA A 59 -13.76 -7.53 3.73
C ALA A 59 -13.09 -7.96 5.05
N CYS A 60 -12.45 -9.13 5.03
CA CYS A 60 -11.75 -9.69 6.18
C CYS A 60 -10.29 -9.97 5.87
N LEU A 61 -9.44 -9.60 6.80
CA LEU A 61 -8.03 -9.99 6.84
C LEU A 61 -7.84 -11.01 7.98
N ASN A 62 -7.35 -12.20 7.65
CA ASN A 62 -7.15 -13.29 8.61
C ASN A 62 -8.39 -13.57 9.48
N GLY A 63 -9.59 -13.50 8.87
CA GLY A 63 -10.86 -13.70 9.56
C GLY A 63 -11.39 -12.51 10.36
N THR A 64 -10.63 -11.40 10.42
CA THR A 64 -11.05 -10.16 11.10
C THR A 64 -11.58 -9.15 10.09
N ASP A 65 -12.79 -8.64 10.33
CA ASP A 65 -13.36 -7.57 9.52
C ASP A 65 -12.50 -6.30 9.61
N VAL A 66 -12.03 -5.81 8.46
CA VAL A 66 -11.14 -4.65 8.39
C VAL A 66 -11.77 -3.36 8.91
N ARG A 67 -13.11 -3.27 8.95
CA ARG A 67 -13.84 -2.12 9.52
C ARG A 67 -13.60 -1.94 11.00
N LEU A 68 -13.25 -3.00 11.71
CA LEU A 68 -12.95 -2.94 13.15
C LEU A 68 -11.65 -2.19 13.44
N ARG A 69 -10.80 -2.00 12.45
CA ARG A 69 -9.53 -1.25 12.51
C ARG A 69 -8.68 -1.61 13.73
N ARG A 70 -8.64 -2.90 14.04
CA ARG A 70 -7.87 -3.40 15.19
C ARG A 70 -6.37 -3.16 14.95
N PRO A 71 -5.60 -2.85 16.00
CA PRO A 71 -4.16 -2.61 15.87
C PRO A 71 -3.40 -3.77 15.21
N ASP A 72 -3.73 -5.01 15.57
CA ASP A 72 -3.18 -6.23 14.97
C ASP A 72 -3.46 -6.31 13.46
N THR A 73 -4.70 -6.00 13.05
CA THR A 73 -5.07 -5.97 11.63
C THR A 73 -4.40 -4.81 10.90
N LEU A 74 -4.32 -3.62 11.52
CA LEU A 74 -3.70 -2.45 10.89
C LEU A 74 -2.19 -2.59 10.71
N SER A 75 -1.51 -3.29 11.62
CA SER A 75 -0.07 -3.56 11.50
C SER A 75 0.27 -4.66 10.48
N ASP A 76 -0.74 -5.39 9.99
CA ASP A 76 -0.57 -6.52 9.06
C ASP A 76 -0.67 -6.11 7.58
N PHE A 77 -1.03 -4.87 7.28
CA PHE A 77 -1.00 -4.34 5.92
C PHE A 77 -0.42 -2.92 5.85
N PHE A 78 0.10 -2.57 4.67
CA PHE A 78 0.48 -1.20 4.31
C PHE A 78 -0.18 -0.83 2.98
N LEU A 79 -0.79 0.37 2.93
CA LEU A 79 -1.37 0.91 1.69
C LEU A 79 -0.52 2.07 1.18
N ILE A 80 -0.10 1.98 -0.07
CA ILE A 80 0.46 3.10 -0.83
C ILE A 80 -0.64 3.61 -1.76
N PRO A 81 -1.26 4.76 -1.48
CA PRO A 81 -2.28 5.33 -2.38
C PRO A 81 -1.63 5.96 -3.61
N GLU A 82 -2.42 6.22 -4.65
CA GLU A 82 -1.95 6.91 -5.87
C GLU A 82 -1.46 8.32 -5.54
N GLU A 83 -2.28 9.07 -4.79
CA GLU A 83 -1.97 10.43 -4.33
C GLU A 83 -1.76 10.43 -2.82
N PHE A 84 -0.69 11.07 -2.38
CA PHE A 84 -0.34 11.23 -0.97
C PHE A 84 0.62 12.40 -0.81
N ASP A 85 0.75 12.89 0.40
CA ASP A 85 1.80 13.83 0.78
C ASP A 85 2.64 13.29 1.93
N LEU A 86 3.89 13.72 1.98
CA LEU A 86 4.82 13.40 3.05
C LEU A 86 5.10 14.65 3.87
N PRO A 87 5.25 14.52 5.18
CA PRO A 87 5.47 15.66 6.06
C PRO A 87 6.82 16.33 5.79
N ASP A 88 6.92 17.62 6.12
CA ASP A 88 8.14 18.41 5.94
C ASP A 88 9.15 18.16 7.08
N TYR A 89 9.71 16.95 7.09
CA TYR A 89 10.86 16.56 7.90
C TYR A 89 11.65 15.42 7.23
N ASN A 90 12.79 15.05 7.81
CA ASN A 90 13.65 14.04 7.19
C ASN A 90 13.09 12.61 7.35
N LEU A 91 13.55 11.71 6.48
CA LEU A 91 13.13 10.30 6.47
C LEU A 91 13.40 9.61 7.81
N GLN A 92 14.53 9.89 8.47
CA GLN A 92 14.85 9.29 9.78
C GLN A 92 13.79 9.61 10.83
N LYS A 93 13.29 10.87 10.86
CA LYS A 93 12.20 11.25 11.75
C LYS A 93 10.89 10.54 11.37
N TYR A 94 10.62 10.41 10.07
CA TYR A 94 9.46 9.65 9.57
C TYR A 94 9.51 8.19 10.05
N VAL A 95 10.64 7.53 9.88
CA VAL A 95 10.87 6.15 10.34
C VAL A 95 10.68 6.05 11.85
N ARG A 96 11.33 6.93 12.64
CA ARG A 96 11.21 6.91 14.10
C ARG A 96 9.77 7.02 14.59
N LEU A 97 8.92 7.78 13.90
CA LEU A 97 7.52 8.00 14.28
C LEU A 97 6.59 6.90 13.79
N ASN A 98 6.88 6.26 12.66
CA ASN A 98 5.96 5.34 12.01
C ASN A 98 6.37 3.86 12.12
N ALA A 99 7.66 3.54 12.17
CA ALA A 99 8.14 2.16 12.30
C ALA A 99 7.57 1.42 13.54
N PRO A 100 7.36 2.07 14.71
CA PRO A 100 6.78 1.39 15.88
C PRO A 100 5.39 0.79 15.67
N PHE A 101 4.65 1.21 14.63
CA PHE A 101 3.36 0.60 14.30
C PHE A 101 3.48 -0.74 13.56
N TYR A 102 4.70 -1.11 13.14
CA TYR A 102 4.99 -2.32 12.37
C TYR A 102 5.99 -3.20 13.14
N PRO A 103 5.52 -4.25 13.82
CA PRO A 103 6.36 -5.06 14.72
C PRO A 103 7.57 -5.72 14.03
N HIS A 104 7.48 -5.94 12.73
CA HIS A 104 8.52 -6.60 11.93
C HIS A 104 9.34 -5.61 11.08
N PHE A 105 9.33 -4.31 11.43
CA PHE A 105 10.04 -3.30 10.66
C PHE A 105 11.53 -3.61 10.56
N ASP A 106 12.02 -3.68 9.32
CA ASP A 106 13.40 -4.07 8.97
C ASP A 106 14.19 -2.85 8.48
N HIS A 107 15.02 -2.30 9.39
CA HIS A 107 15.85 -1.13 9.07
C HIS A 107 16.90 -1.42 7.99
N GLU A 108 17.47 -2.63 7.96
CA GLU A 108 18.46 -2.98 6.94
C GLU A 108 17.81 -3.09 5.56
N ASN A 109 16.59 -3.63 5.50
CA ASN A 109 15.82 -3.65 4.26
C ASN A 109 15.51 -2.23 3.77
N LEU A 110 15.15 -1.31 4.67
CA LEU A 110 14.95 0.10 4.32
C LEU A 110 16.19 0.68 3.63
N LEU A 111 17.38 0.52 4.25
CA LEU A 111 18.63 1.06 3.73
C LEU A 111 18.98 0.48 2.34
N ARG A 112 18.87 -0.84 2.18
CA ARG A 112 19.07 -1.52 0.89
C ARG A 112 18.11 -1.02 -0.19
N ASN A 113 16.86 -0.71 0.17
CA ASN A 113 15.86 -0.21 -0.76
C ASN A 113 16.14 1.24 -1.16
N LEU A 114 16.59 2.08 -0.23
CA LEU A 114 17.00 3.45 -0.51
C LEU A 114 18.20 3.47 -1.47
N GLU A 115 19.21 2.65 -1.23
CA GLU A 115 20.37 2.51 -2.11
C GLU A 115 19.95 2.11 -3.54
N MET A 116 19.04 1.14 -3.68
CA MET A 116 18.55 0.71 -5.00
C MET A 116 17.81 1.81 -5.76
N PHE A 117 17.15 2.72 -5.06
CA PHE A 117 16.49 3.89 -5.64
C PHE A 117 17.40 5.15 -5.69
N GLU A 118 18.66 5.03 -5.28
CA GLU A 118 19.63 6.12 -5.26
C GLU A 118 19.15 7.30 -4.40
N LEU A 119 18.51 7.00 -3.26
CA LEU A 119 18.04 7.98 -2.30
C LEU A 119 18.94 8.02 -1.07
N PRO A 120 19.39 9.20 -0.61
CA PRO A 120 20.18 9.31 0.62
C PRO A 120 19.33 9.04 1.87
N GLU A 121 19.96 8.54 2.93
CA GLU A 121 19.27 8.19 4.19
C GLU A 121 18.76 9.43 4.96
N ASP A 122 19.43 10.56 4.83
CA ASP A 122 19.12 11.82 5.52
C ASP A 122 18.19 12.75 4.73
N ILE A 123 17.54 12.20 3.69
CA ILE A 123 16.69 12.93 2.77
C ILE A 123 15.58 13.69 3.47
N LYS A 124 15.38 14.96 3.11
CA LYS A 124 14.24 15.76 3.55
C LYS A 124 13.03 15.50 2.67
N LEU A 125 11.98 14.96 3.25
CA LEU A 125 10.79 14.50 2.52
C LEU A 125 10.03 15.65 1.84
N GLY A 126 9.99 16.84 2.45
CA GLY A 126 9.33 18.01 1.89
C GLY A 126 9.99 18.55 0.60
N GLU A 127 11.30 18.35 0.44
CA GLU A 127 12.08 18.84 -0.70
C GLU A 127 12.04 17.88 -1.91
N LEU A 128 11.47 16.69 -1.76
CA LEU A 128 11.44 15.68 -2.79
C LEU A 128 10.43 15.98 -3.91
N SER A 129 10.80 15.63 -5.14
CA SER A 129 9.83 15.50 -6.23
C SER A 129 8.80 14.40 -5.91
N MET A 130 7.63 14.44 -6.55
CA MET A 130 6.60 13.41 -6.34
C MET A 130 7.12 12.00 -6.62
N GLY A 131 7.93 11.80 -7.65
CA GLY A 131 8.56 10.51 -7.95
C GLY A 131 9.52 10.03 -6.87
N GLN A 132 10.32 10.94 -6.30
CA GLN A 132 11.21 10.64 -5.18
C GLN A 132 10.44 10.36 -3.89
N LYS A 133 9.37 11.13 -3.60
CA LYS A 133 8.44 10.84 -2.48
C LYS A 133 7.86 9.43 -2.61
N LYS A 134 7.44 9.04 -3.82
CA LYS A 134 6.92 7.69 -4.09
C LYS A 134 7.97 6.61 -3.86
N LYS A 135 9.20 6.81 -4.36
CA LYS A 135 10.33 5.89 -4.09
C LYS A 135 10.59 5.75 -2.59
N ALA A 136 10.66 6.85 -1.84
CA ALA A 136 10.87 6.82 -0.38
C ALA A 136 9.75 6.09 0.36
N LEU A 137 8.48 6.34 -0.01
CA LEU A 137 7.34 5.66 0.59
C LEU A 137 7.32 4.15 0.27
N ILE A 138 7.71 3.75 -0.94
CA ILE A 138 7.87 2.34 -1.32
C ILE A 138 8.95 1.67 -0.47
N CYS A 139 10.13 2.32 -0.27
CA CYS A 139 11.18 1.80 0.59
C CYS A 139 10.70 1.57 2.01
N PHE A 140 9.99 2.56 2.58
CA PHE A 140 9.41 2.43 3.91
C PHE A 140 8.39 1.30 3.98
N ALA A 141 7.46 1.24 3.01
CA ALA A 141 6.41 0.23 2.96
C ALA A 141 6.95 -1.20 2.89
N LEU A 142 7.98 -1.45 2.09
CA LEU A 142 8.65 -2.76 2.02
C LEU A 142 9.36 -3.10 3.32
N ALA A 143 9.96 -2.11 3.99
CA ALA A 143 10.62 -2.29 5.27
C ALA A 143 9.66 -2.59 6.43
N THR A 144 8.37 -2.30 6.29
CA THR A 144 7.36 -2.67 7.31
C THR A 144 7.21 -4.17 7.48
N ARG A 145 7.60 -4.97 6.49
CA ARG A 145 7.45 -6.44 6.47
C ARG A 145 6.02 -6.90 6.76
N THR A 146 5.04 -6.10 6.36
CA THR A 146 3.62 -6.46 6.49
C THR A 146 3.27 -7.62 5.57
N SER A 147 2.35 -8.48 5.99
CA SER A 147 1.88 -9.62 5.19
C SER A 147 1.17 -9.16 3.91
N TRP A 148 0.61 -7.94 3.91
CA TRP A 148 -0.14 -7.38 2.80
C TRP A 148 0.38 -6.00 2.43
N LEU A 149 0.99 -5.90 1.27
CA LEU A 149 1.37 -4.62 0.66
C LEU A 149 0.38 -4.31 -0.47
N ILE A 150 -0.41 -3.25 -0.27
CA ILE A 150 -1.46 -2.82 -1.20
C ILE A 150 -0.98 -1.52 -1.85
N MET A 151 -0.98 -1.47 -3.17
CA MET A 151 -0.46 -0.32 -3.92
C MET A 151 -1.44 0.12 -5.00
N ASP A 152 -1.79 1.40 -4.99
CA ASP A 152 -2.60 2.02 -6.03
C ASP A 152 -1.70 2.78 -7.00
N GLU A 153 -1.72 2.36 -8.27
CA GLU A 153 -0.90 2.93 -9.36
C GLU A 153 0.58 3.20 -8.96
N PRO A 154 1.31 2.19 -8.43
CA PRO A 154 2.62 2.41 -7.80
C PRO A 154 3.69 2.92 -8.75
N THR A 155 3.51 2.77 -10.05
CA THR A 155 4.46 3.24 -11.07
C THR A 155 4.14 4.60 -11.64
N ASN A 156 2.98 5.19 -11.30
CA ASN A 156 2.64 6.56 -11.71
C ASN A 156 3.61 7.56 -11.06
N GLY A 157 4.12 8.50 -11.86
CA GLY A 157 5.10 9.49 -11.41
C GLY A 157 6.55 8.98 -11.32
N LEU A 158 6.81 7.69 -11.54
CA LEU A 158 8.17 7.17 -11.68
C LEU A 158 8.69 7.34 -13.11
N ASP A 159 9.95 7.74 -13.24
CA ASP A 159 10.70 7.74 -14.49
C ASP A 159 11.01 6.31 -14.98
N ILE A 160 11.52 6.16 -16.19
CA ILE A 160 11.81 4.83 -16.79
C ILE A 160 12.80 4.04 -15.93
N PRO A 161 13.94 4.61 -15.45
CA PRO A 161 14.82 3.92 -14.51
C PRO A 161 14.11 3.52 -13.22
N GLY A 162 13.32 4.41 -12.60
CA GLY A 162 12.56 4.15 -11.38
C GLY A 162 11.56 2.99 -11.53
N LYS A 163 10.88 2.89 -12.67
CA LYS A 163 10.01 1.74 -12.96
C LYS A 163 10.79 0.42 -13.05
N SER A 164 12.00 0.46 -13.60
CA SER A 164 12.88 -0.72 -13.66
C SER A 164 13.39 -1.11 -12.28
N GLN A 165 13.84 -0.14 -11.50
CA GLN A 165 14.28 -0.33 -10.11
C GLN A 165 13.13 -0.92 -9.26
N PHE A 166 11.92 -0.37 -9.35
CA PHE A 166 10.74 -0.87 -8.65
C PHE A 166 10.44 -2.35 -8.95
N ARG A 167 10.48 -2.76 -10.23
CA ARG A 167 10.28 -4.17 -10.60
C ARG A 167 11.34 -5.09 -10.00
N LYS A 168 12.61 -4.70 -10.08
CA LYS A 168 13.72 -5.48 -9.48
C LYS A 168 13.54 -5.62 -7.96
N LEU A 169 13.08 -4.56 -7.31
CA LEU A 169 12.82 -4.50 -5.89
C LEU A 169 11.72 -5.49 -5.49
N LEU A 170 10.59 -5.48 -6.19
CA LEU A 170 9.50 -6.45 -5.94
C LEU A 170 9.94 -7.90 -6.15
N ILE A 171 10.72 -8.19 -7.20
CA ILE A 171 11.25 -9.54 -7.45
C ILE A 171 12.15 -9.99 -6.30
N ARG A 172 13.01 -9.11 -5.79
CA ARG A 172 13.88 -9.42 -4.64
C ARG A 172 13.07 -9.73 -3.39
N GLU A 173 12.12 -8.86 -3.03
CA GLU A 173 11.27 -9.04 -1.85
C GLU A 173 10.50 -10.36 -1.90
N MET A 174 9.96 -10.75 -3.05
CA MET A 174 9.28 -12.03 -3.24
C MET A 174 10.21 -13.24 -3.05
N ASN A 175 11.50 -13.11 -3.37
CA ASN A 175 12.47 -14.19 -3.20
C ASN A 175 12.97 -14.29 -1.75
N GLU A 176 13.07 -13.18 -1.04
CA GLU A 176 13.50 -13.12 0.37
C GLU A 176 12.38 -13.51 1.36
N SER A 177 11.12 -13.45 0.94
CA SER A 177 9.94 -13.80 1.77
C SER A 177 9.65 -15.33 1.80
N ARG A 178 10.52 -16.17 1.24
CA ARG A 178 10.37 -17.63 1.19
C ARG A 178 11.19 -18.35 2.25
#